data_8f766fbf491b960cb280c01a6e000a6e
#
_entry.id   8f766fbf491b960cb280c01a6e000a6e
#
_cell.length_a   1.000
_cell.length_b   1.000
_cell.length_c   1.000
_cell.angle_alpha   90.00
_cell.angle_beta   90.00
_cell.angle_gamma   90.00
#
_symmetry.space_group_name_H-M   'P 1'
#
loop_
_entity.id
_entity.type
_entity.pdbx_description
1 polymer ?
#
loop_
_entity_poly.entity_id
_entity_poly.type
_entity_poly.pdbx_seq_one_letter_code
_entity_poly.pdbx_strand_id
1 'polypeptide(L)'
;MAQYVVNNYSVDSIISWINSGEIAIPEMQRPFVWDSTKVRDLIDSLYKGYPVGYIIIWKNPDVKLKDGTFSLGKKIIIDGQQRITALTASITGREVINQEYKKVPIKIAFNPIKETFEVYNPAIGKDSKMIDDISPIFKAGFDSFNFSINYANMNNVNPADINKTIAKLQSLKNNNIGVIELDASLDIETVTDIFIRINSKGTVLSQADFAMSKISSNERYGGDIIRKTVDYF
;
A
#
# COMPACT_ATOMS: atom_id res chain seq x y z
N MET A 1 -16.42 26.61 0.11
CA MET A 1 -15.12 26.16 -0.41
C MET A 1 -15.19 24.66 -0.60
N ALA A 2 -14.46 24.08 -1.56
CA ALA A 2 -14.41 22.64 -1.70
C ALA A 2 -13.73 22.03 -0.45
N GLN A 3 -14.36 21.02 0.15
CA GLN A 3 -13.87 20.34 1.36
C GLN A 3 -12.84 19.26 1.05
N TYR A 4 -12.47 19.08 -0.20
CA TYR A 4 -11.49 18.11 -0.67
C TYR A 4 -10.83 18.54 -1.98
N VAL A 5 -9.68 17.96 -2.26
CA VAL A 5 -8.97 18.08 -3.54
C VAL A 5 -8.68 16.68 -4.07
N VAL A 6 -8.75 16.50 -5.39
CA VAL A 6 -8.39 15.24 -6.06
C VAL A 6 -7.07 15.43 -6.78
N ASN A 7 -6.07 14.65 -6.39
CA ASN A 7 -4.74 14.66 -6.96
C ASN A 7 -4.38 13.26 -7.48
N ASN A 8 -3.37 13.21 -8.36
CA ASN A 8 -2.78 11.95 -8.81
C ASN A 8 -1.33 11.88 -8.32
N TYR A 9 -0.99 10.78 -7.67
CA TYR A 9 0.37 10.54 -7.19
C TYR A 9 0.86 9.18 -7.65
N SER A 10 2.16 9.12 -7.96
CA SER A 10 2.77 7.84 -8.33
C SER A 10 2.75 6.85 -7.15
N VAL A 11 2.72 5.56 -7.47
CA VAL A 11 2.85 4.49 -6.47
C VAL A 11 4.11 4.70 -5.63
N ASP A 12 5.23 5.09 -6.25
CA ASP A 12 6.49 5.35 -5.55
C ASP A 12 6.40 6.51 -4.56
N SER A 13 5.72 7.61 -4.92
CA SER A 13 5.48 8.74 -4.02
C SER A 13 4.67 8.33 -2.79
N ILE A 14 3.60 7.55 -2.99
CA ILE A 14 2.74 7.07 -1.90
C ILE A 14 3.52 6.15 -0.96
N ILE A 15 4.30 5.21 -1.51
CA ILE A 15 5.15 4.30 -0.71
C ILE A 15 6.22 5.10 0.04
N SER A 16 6.80 6.12 -0.57
CA SER A 16 7.79 6.99 0.06
C SER A 16 7.21 7.73 1.27
N TRP A 17 6.01 8.30 1.15
CA TRP A 17 5.33 8.98 2.26
C TRP A 17 4.98 8.05 3.42
N ILE A 18 4.66 6.79 3.13
CA ILE A 18 4.45 5.77 4.17
C ILE A 18 5.77 5.46 4.87
N ASN A 19 6.84 5.30 4.11
CA ASN A 19 8.16 4.98 4.64
C ASN A 19 8.73 6.13 5.50
N SER A 20 8.46 7.38 5.13
CA SER A 20 8.85 8.57 5.90
C SER A 20 7.95 8.83 7.11
N GLY A 21 6.81 8.12 7.23
CA GLY A 21 5.81 8.37 8.27
C GLY A 21 4.98 9.63 8.06
N GLU A 22 5.05 10.25 6.87
CA GLU A 22 4.22 11.40 6.48
C GLU A 22 2.76 10.99 6.34
N ILE A 23 2.51 9.79 5.80
CA ILE A 23 1.20 9.15 5.81
C ILE A 23 1.20 8.07 6.91
N ALA A 24 0.33 8.25 7.90
CA ALA A 24 0.07 7.23 8.89
C ALA A 24 -0.95 6.23 8.33
N ILE A 25 -0.53 4.96 8.25
CA ILE A 25 -1.46 3.83 8.17
C ILE A 25 -1.85 3.57 9.63
N PRO A 26 -3.12 3.76 10.00
CA PRO A 26 -3.54 3.46 11.36
C PRO A 26 -3.36 1.96 11.61
N GLU A 27 -2.37 1.58 12.40
CA GLU A 27 -2.10 0.16 12.72
C GLU A 27 -3.28 -0.51 13.43
N MET A 28 -4.13 0.27 14.08
CA MET A 28 -5.36 -0.21 14.74
C MET A 28 -6.56 -0.38 13.79
N GLN A 29 -6.46 0.05 12.54
CA GLN A 29 -7.52 -0.17 11.57
C GLN A 29 -7.32 -1.51 10.88
N ARG A 30 -7.82 -2.57 11.41
CA ARG A 30 -7.92 -3.90 10.81
C ARG A 30 -6.59 -4.52 10.35
N PRO A 31 -6.33 -5.73 10.75
CA PRO A 31 -5.28 -6.54 10.14
C PRO A 31 -5.48 -6.61 8.63
N PHE A 32 -4.45 -6.98 7.91
CA PHE A 32 -4.55 -7.19 6.47
C PHE A 32 -5.50 -8.35 6.18
N VAL A 33 -6.63 -8.04 5.52
CA VAL A 33 -7.72 -8.99 5.27
C VAL A 33 -7.84 -9.42 3.81
N TRP A 34 -7.12 -8.78 2.89
CA TRP A 34 -7.13 -9.19 1.50
C TRP A 34 -6.44 -10.55 1.34
N ASP A 35 -7.08 -11.42 0.57
CA ASP A 35 -6.40 -12.62 0.08
C ASP A 35 -5.35 -12.26 -0.99
N SER A 36 -4.40 -13.17 -1.19
CA SER A 36 -3.30 -12.95 -2.13
C SER A 36 -3.79 -12.82 -3.59
N THR A 37 -4.98 -13.32 -3.91
CA THR A 37 -5.59 -13.19 -5.24
C THR A 37 -5.96 -11.74 -5.51
N LYS A 38 -6.57 -11.04 -4.54
CA LYS A 38 -6.87 -9.61 -4.66
C LYS A 38 -5.60 -8.77 -4.80
N VAL A 39 -4.54 -9.16 -4.13
CA VAL A 39 -3.24 -8.48 -4.27
C VAL A 39 -2.68 -8.68 -5.67
N ARG A 40 -2.69 -9.92 -6.18
CA ARG A 40 -2.29 -10.23 -7.55
C ARG A 40 -3.09 -9.39 -8.56
N ASP A 41 -4.41 -9.34 -8.42
CA ASP A 41 -5.30 -8.62 -9.33
C ASP A 41 -5.06 -7.10 -9.30
N LEU A 42 -4.70 -6.56 -8.13
CA LEU A 42 -4.29 -5.16 -7.99
C LEU A 42 -3.01 -4.88 -8.77
N ILE A 43 -1.98 -5.73 -8.62
CA ILE A 43 -0.70 -5.59 -9.32
C ILE A 43 -0.90 -5.75 -10.84
N ASP A 44 -1.67 -6.74 -11.26
CA ASP A 44 -2.01 -6.98 -12.67
C ASP A 44 -2.76 -5.76 -13.28
N SER A 45 -3.73 -5.20 -12.55
CA SER A 45 -4.45 -4.01 -12.99
C SER A 45 -3.53 -2.80 -13.17
N LEU A 46 -2.63 -2.56 -12.23
CA LEU A 46 -1.65 -1.48 -12.35
C LEU A 46 -0.69 -1.72 -13.52
N TYR A 47 -0.22 -2.95 -13.71
CA TYR A 47 0.66 -3.31 -14.82
C TYR A 47 0.01 -3.09 -16.18
N LYS A 48 -1.31 -3.29 -16.28
CA LYS A 48 -2.13 -3.04 -17.47
C LYS A 48 -2.57 -1.59 -17.62
N GLY A 49 -2.26 -0.72 -16.64
CA GLY A 49 -2.68 0.68 -16.65
C GLY A 49 -4.17 0.88 -16.34
N TYR A 50 -4.81 -0.09 -15.70
CA TYR A 50 -6.22 0.01 -15.31
C TYR A 50 -6.38 0.82 -14.01
N PRO A 51 -7.50 1.54 -13.86
CA PRO A 51 -7.78 2.27 -12.65
C PRO A 51 -7.98 1.32 -11.46
N VAL A 52 -7.32 1.60 -10.35
CA VAL A 52 -7.36 0.77 -9.13
C VAL A 52 -8.18 1.40 -8.00
N GLY A 53 -8.95 2.42 -8.32
CA GLY A 53 -9.76 3.19 -7.38
C GLY A 53 -8.96 4.30 -6.67
N TYR A 54 -9.65 5.05 -5.81
CA TYR A 54 -9.08 6.18 -5.08
C TYR A 54 -8.58 5.76 -3.70
N ILE A 55 -7.57 6.49 -3.21
CA ILE A 55 -7.17 6.49 -1.81
C ILE A 55 -7.72 7.78 -1.21
N ILE A 56 -8.27 7.74 0.00
CA ILE A 56 -8.76 8.91 0.71
C ILE A 56 -7.87 9.16 1.90
N ILE A 57 -7.30 10.34 1.96
CA ILE A 57 -6.48 10.80 3.07
C ILE A 57 -7.07 12.08 3.68
N TRP A 58 -6.87 12.23 4.96
CA TRP A 58 -7.25 13.44 5.68
C TRP A 58 -6.00 14.13 6.20
N LYS A 59 -5.87 15.43 5.89
CA LYS A 59 -4.82 16.26 6.46
C LYS A 59 -5.17 16.53 7.92
N ASN A 60 -4.44 15.88 8.83
CA ASN A 60 -4.64 16.16 10.26
C ASN A 60 -4.22 17.60 10.55
N PRO A 61 -5.06 18.40 11.23
CA PRO A 61 -4.69 19.77 11.59
C PRO A 61 -3.44 19.77 12.48
N ASP A 62 -2.61 20.79 12.31
CA ASP A 62 -1.40 20.97 13.10
C ASP A 62 -1.73 21.04 14.60
N VAL A 63 -1.01 20.28 15.39
CA VAL A 63 -1.13 20.29 16.85
C VAL A 63 -0.17 21.33 17.42
N LYS A 64 -0.70 22.30 18.18
CA LYS A 64 0.13 23.30 18.87
C LYS A 64 1.01 22.61 19.90
N LEU A 65 2.33 22.77 19.77
CA LEU A 65 3.31 22.20 20.66
C LEU A 65 3.42 23.02 21.97
N LYS A 66 4.06 22.48 23.02
CA LYS A 66 4.25 23.17 24.30
C LYS A 66 5.07 24.45 24.20
N ASP A 67 5.93 24.57 23.18
CA ASP A 67 6.74 25.75 22.88
C ASP A 67 6.00 26.80 22.03
N GLY A 68 4.70 26.57 21.73
CA GLY A 68 3.88 27.45 20.93
C GLY A 68 4.00 27.24 19.43
N THR A 69 4.90 26.38 18.95
CA THR A 69 5.01 26.02 17.54
C THR A 69 3.93 24.98 17.13
N PHE A 70 3.75 24.81 15.81
CA PHE A 70 2.83 23.80 15.29
C PHE A 70 3.64 22.58 14.77
N SER A 71 3.21 21.39 15.10
CA SER A 71 3.72 20.20 14.45
C SER A 71 3.08 20.02 13.09
N LEU A 72 3.85 19.61 12.07
CA LEU A 72 3.28 19.15 10.82
C LEU A 72 2.46 17.89 11.10
N GLY A 73 1.13 18.00 10.97
CA GLY A 73 0.23 16.88 11.20
C GLY A 73 0.45 15.78 10.14
N LYS A 74 0.49 14.52 10.57
CA LYS A 74 0.54 13.38 9.66
C LYS A 74 -0.77 13.29 8.88
N LYS A 75 -0.71 12.94 7.61
CA LYS A 75 -1.89 12.59 6.81
C LYS A 75 -2.38 11.20 7.25
N ILE A 76 -3.67 11.07 7.48
CA ILE A 76 -4.30 9.83 7.93
C ILE A 76 -5.03 9.19 6.75
N ILE A 77 -4.83 7.89 6.52
CA ILE A 77 -5.61 7.16 5.52
C ILE A 77 -7.00 6.90 6.06
N ILE A 78 -8.01 7.40 5.35
CA ILE A 78 -9.42 7.20 5.65
C ILE A 78 -9.95 5.97 4.90
N ASP A 79 -9.61 5.84 3.62
CA ASP A 79 -9.94 4.67 2.80
C ASP A 79 -8.78 4.29 1.88
N GLY A 80 -8.75 3.02 1.48
CA GLY A 80 -7.70 2.46 0.63
C GLY A 80 -6.53 1.83 1.39
N GLN A 81 -6.61 1.66 2.71
CA GLN A 81 -5.56 1.06 3.54
C GLN A 81 -5.11 -0.31 3.03
N GLN A 82 -6.05 -1.21 2.73
CA GLN A 82 -5.73 -2.56 2.25
C GLN A 82 -4.96 -2.50 0.92
N ARG A 83 -5.35 -1.59 0.04
CA ARG A 83 -4.69 -1.35 -1.26
C ARG A 83 -3.26 -0.86 -1.08
N ILE A 84 -3.07 0.13 -0.23
CA ILE A 84 -1.74 0.67 0.09
C ILE A 84 -0.86 -0.40 0.74
N THR A 85 -1.39 -1.16 1.70
CA THR A 85 -0.66 -2.25 2.35
C THR A 85 -0.26 -3.32 1.33
N ALA A 86 -1.16 -3.72 0.43
CA ALA A 86 -0.89 -4.67 -0.64
C ALA A 86 0.24 -4.19 -1.58
N LEU A 87 0.17 -2.92 -2.03
CA LEU A 87 1.19 -2.32 -2.89
C LEU A 87 2.56 -2.25 -2.19
N THR A 88 2.57 -1.75 -0.95
CA THR A 88 3.79 -1.65 -0.17
C THR A 88 4.43 -3.02 0.02
N ALA A 89 3.65 -4.02 0.44
CA ALA A 89 4.15 -5.38 0.65
C ALA A 89 4.70 -6.00 -0.65
N SER A 90 3.95 -5.92 -1.75
CA SER A 90 4.35 -6.53 -3.03
C SER A 90 5.57 -5.86 -3.67
N ILE A 91 5.75 -4.55 -3.48
CA ILE A 91 6.86 -3.80 -4.08
C ILE A 91 8.10 -3.81 -3.19
N THR A 92 7.92 -3.70 -1.87
CA THR A 92 9.06 -3.59 -0.95
C THR A 92 9.48 -4.93 -0.33
N GLY A 93 8.64 -5.96 -0.44
CA GLY A 93 8.83 -7.26 0.23
C GLY A 93 8.58 -7.22 1.73
N ARG A 94 7.92 -6.17 2.25
CA ARG A 94 7.57 -6.09 3.68
C ARG A 94 6.46 -7.10 4.02
N GLU A 95 6.61 -7.72 5.18
CA GLU A 95 5.56 -8.55 5.75
C GLU A 95 4.36 -7.71 6.19
N VAL A 96 3.19 -8.28 6.14
CA VAL A 96 1.93 -7.70 6.63
C VAL A 96 1.46 -8.46 7.88
N ILE A 97 0.70 -7.77 8.73
CA ILE A 97 0.03 -8.41 9.87
C ILE A 97 -1.33 -8.91 9.39
N ASN A 98 -1.53 -10.22 9.41
CA ASN A 98 -2.78 -10.85 8.99
C ASN A 98 -3.86 -10.82 10.09
N GLN A 99 -5.03 -11.41 9.83
CA GLN A 99 -6.15 -11.48 10.78
C GLN A 99 -5.83 -12.25 12.07
N GLU A 100 -4.81 -13.08 12.06
CA GLU A 100 -4.32 -13.81 13.23
C GLU A 100 -3.19 -13.07 13.96
N TYR A 101 -2.97 -11.79 13.63
CA TYR A 101 -1.88 -10.94 14.15
C TYR A 101 -0.48 -11.52 13.92
N LYS A 102 -0.32 -12.38 12.90
CA LYS A 102 0.96 -12.93 12.49
C LYS A 102 1.54 -12.12 11.33
N LYS A 103 2.85 -11.94 11.35
CA LYS A 103 3.60 -11.39 10.21
C LYS A 103 3.69 -12.44 9.12
N VAL A 104 3.17 -12.10 7.94
CA VAL A 104 3.16 -12.99 6.78
C VAL A 104 3.68 -12.24 5.55
N PRO A 105 4.53 -12.87 4.72
CA PRO A 105 4.95 -12.29 3.46
C PRO A 105 3.82 -12.38 2.42
N ILE A 106 3.76 -11.38 1.54
CA ILE A 106 2.93 -11.42 0.34
C ILE A 106 3.86 -11.58 -0.85
N LYS A 107 3.84 -12.73 -1.48
CA LYS A 107 4.64 -13.02 -2.67
C LYS A 107 3.76 -13.10 -3.89
N ILE A 108 4.01 -12.23 -4.86
CA ILE A 108 3.37 -12.22 -6.17
C ILE A 108 4.40 -12.68 -7.19
N ALA A 109 4.08 -13.77 -7.87
CA ALA A 109 4.90 -14.32 -8.93
C ALA A 109 4.54 -13.69 -10.27
N PHE A 110 5.52 -13.69 -11.19
CA PHE A 110 5.34 -13.09 -12.51
C PHE A 110 5.99 -13.95 -13.59
N ASN A 111 5.28 -14.13 -14.69
CA ASN A 111 5.80 -14.77 -15.89
C ASN A 111 6.17 -13.71 -16.93
N PRO A 112 7.46 -13.41 -17.17
CA PRO A 112 7.86 -12.37 -18.12
C PRO A 112 7.54 -12.69 -19.59
N ILE A 113 7.40 -13.98 -19.94
CA ILE A 113 7.10 -14.40 -21.31
C ILE A 113 5.62 -14.16 -21.64
N LYS A 114 4.73 -14.44 -20.67
CA LYS A 114 3.27 -14.29 -20.83
C LYS A 114 2.75 -12.96 -20.31
N GLU A 115 3.57 -12.20 -19.58
CA GLU A 115 3.18 -10.99 -18.85
C GLU A 115 1.98 -11.22 -17.92
N THR A 116 1.99 -12.33 -17.17
CA THR A 116 0.92 -12.73 -16.24
C THR A 116 1.40 -12.84 -14.81
N PHE A 117 0.53 -12.50 -13.88
CA PHE A 117 0.79 -12.58 -12.44
C PHE A 117 0.07 -13.76 -11.81
N GLU A 118 0.72 -14.41 -10.85
CA GLU A 118 0.18 -15.53 -10.08
C GLU A 118 0.46 -15.32 -8.59
N VAL A 119 -0.38 -15.93 -7.75
CA VAL A 119 -0.08 -16.05 -6.33
C VAL A 119 0.98 -17.13 -6.14
N TYR A 120 2.07 -16.78 -5.45
CA TYR A 120 3.14 -17.76 -5.21
C TYR A 120 2.62 -19.03 -4.53
N ASN A 121 3.09 -20.17 -5.01
CA ASN A 121 2.94 -21.48 -4.38
C ASN A 121 4.19 -22.33 -4.69
N PRO A 122 4.41 -23.46 -4.00
CA PRO A 122 5.61 -24.29 -4.19
C PRO A 122 5.78 -24.88 -5.61
N ALA A 123 4.71 -25.01 -6.39
CA ALA A 123 4.81 -25.47 -7.78
C ALA A 123 5.36 -24.35 -8.67
N ILE A 124 4.94 -23.10 -8.45
CA ILE A 124 5.46 -21.91 -9.14
C ILE A 124 6.96 -21.74 -8.88
N GLY A 125 7.42 -21.93 -7.63
CA GLY A 125 8.85 -21.83 -7.29
C GLY A 125 9.75 -22.88 -7.95
N LYS A 126 9.17 -23.89 -8.64
CA LYS A 126 9.90 -24.90 -9.43
C LYS A 126 9.84 -24.65 -10.95
N ASP A 127 9.02 -23.70 -11.39
CA ASP A 127 8.87 -23.36 -12.80
C ASP A 127 9.87 -22.27 -13.19
N SER A 128 10.87 -22.62 -14.00
CA SER A 128 11.91 -21.70 -14.48
C SER A 128 11.35 -20.50 -15.26
N LYS A 129 10.11 -20.57 -15.75
CA LYS A 129 9.42 -19.48 -16.45
C LYS A 129 8.77 -18.48 -15.50
N MET A 130 8.73 -18.77 -14.22
CA MET A 130 8.15 -17.89 -13.21
C MET A 130 9.25 -17.22 -12.40
N ILE A 131 9.08 -15.92 -12.19
CA ILE A 131 9.74 -15.20 -11.11
C ILE A 131 8.83 -15.38 -9.90
N ASP A 132 9.31 -16.00 -8.85
CA ASP A 132 8.50 -16.43 -7.69
C ASP A 132 8.07 -15.25 -6.80
N ASP A 133 8.82 -14.13 -6.83
CA ASP A 133 8.53 -12.90 -6.11
C ASP A 133 9.00 -11.68 -6.90
N ILE A 134 8.09 -10.75 -7.18
CA ILE A 134 8.42 -9.50 -7.90
C ILE A 134 9.17 -8.49 -7.05
N SER A 135 9.11 -8.58 -5.72
CA SER A 135 9.65 -7.54 -4.84
C SER A 135 11.14 -7.28 -5.01
N PRO A 136 12.02 -8.26 -5.29
CA PRO A 136 13.44 -8.02 -5.54
C PRO A 136 13.71 -7.14 -6.76
N ILE A 137 12.82 -7.18 -7.77
CA ILE A 137 12.96 -6.41 -9.01
C ILE A 137 12.87 -4.90 -8.77
N PHE A 138 12.18 -4.49 -7.71
CA PHE A 138 11.99 -3.08 -7.35
C PHE A 138 13.08 -2.53 -6.41
N LYS A 139 14.01 -3.37 -5.96
CA LYS A 139 15.08 -2.91 -5.06
C LYS A 139 16.10 -2.06 -5.81
N ALA A 140 16.64 -1.06 -5.12
CA ALA A 140 17.76 -0.28 -5.64
C ALA A 140 18.96 -1.21 -5.96
N GLY A 141 19.56 -1.02 -7.13
CA GLY A 141 20.69 -1.85 -7.58
C GLY A 141 20.31 -3.20 -8.20
N PHE A 142 19.01 -3.47 -8.44
CA PHE A 142 18.63 -4.66 -9.20
C PHE A 142 19.23 -4.60 -10.62
N ASP A 143 20.02 -5.61 -10.97
CA ASP A 143 20.66 -5.73 -12.26
C ASP A 143 19.71 -6.39 -13.28
N SER A 144 18.87 -5.57 -13.90
CA SER A 144 17.87 -6.04 -14.86
C SER A 144 18.51 -6.66 -16.12
N PHE A 145 19.71 -6.18 -16.52
CA PHE A 145 20.40 -6.68 -17.70
C PHE A 145 20.90 -8.11 -17.50
N ASN A 146 21.69 -8.35 -16.46
CA ASN A 146 22.19 -9.70 -16.16
C ASN A 146 21.06 -10.65 -15.79
N PHE A 147 20.04 -10.18 -15.07
CA PHE A 147 18.85 -10.96 -14.80
C PHE A 147 18.18 -11.44 -16.10
N SER A 148 17.98 -10.54 -17.06
CA SER A 148 17.30 -10.85 -18.33
C SER A 148 18.12 -11.85 -19.17
N ILE A 149 19.44 -11.74 -19.20
CA ILE A 149 20.32 -12.69 -19.88
C ILE A 149 20.19 -14.08 -19.23
N ASN A 150 20.31 -14.18 -17.93
CA ASN A 150 20.24 -15.44 -17.20
C ASN A 150 18.87 -16.12 -17.37
N TYR A 151 17.78 -15.37 -17.22
CA TYR A 151 16.42 -15.85 -17.43
C TYR A 151 16.22 -16.37 -18.87
N ALA A 152 16.68 -15.58 -19.86
CA ALA A 152 16.54 -15.92 -21.27
C ALA A 152 17.32 -17.21 -21.63
N ASN A 153 18.51 -17.37 -21.11
CA ASN A 153 19.33 -18.58 -21.32
C ASN A 153 18.63 -19.82 -20.72
N MET A 154 18.05 -19.72 -19.51
CA MET A 154 17.32 -20.82 -18.89
C MET A 154 16.06 -21.23 -19.67
N ASN A 155 15.38 -20.27 -20.30
CA ASN A 155 14.07 -20.48 -20.91
C ASN A 155 14.10 -20.49 -22.43
N ASN A 156 15.28 -20.35 -23.06
CA ASN A 156 15.48 -20.31 -24.51
C ASN A 156 14.62 -19.23 -25.19
N VAL A 157 14.67 -18.01 -24.68
CA VAL A 157 13.96 -16.83 -25.20
C VAL A 157 14.93 -15.66 -25.46
N ASN A 158 14.45 -14.59 -26.10
CA ASN A 158 15.29 -13.43 -26.41
C ASN A 158 15.50 -12.55 -25.15
N PRO A 159 16.76 -12.28 -24.73
CA PRO A 159 17.06 -11.44 -23.58
C PRO A 159 16.52 -10.01 -23.69
N ALA A 160 16.48 -9.44 -24.90
CA ALA A 160 15.99 -8.08 -25.12
C ALA A 160 14.48 -7.96 -24.81
N ASP A 161 13.69 -8.98 -25.16
CA ASP A 161 12.26 -9.01 -24.86
C ASP A 161 12.02 -9.13 -23.35
N ILE A 162 12.79 -9.98 -22.69
CA ILE A 162 12.72 -10.11 -21.22
C ILE A 162 13.10 -8.80 -20.54
N ASN A 163 14.18 -8.16 -20.97
CA ASN A 163 14.60 -6.87 -20.40
C ASN A 163 13.53 -5.78 -20.56
N LYS A 164 12.85 -5.74 -21.71
CA LYS A 164 11.72 -4.83 -21.95
C LYS A 164 10.57 -5.10 -20.98
N THR A 165 10.23 -6.37 -20.79
CA THR A 165 9.15 -6.76 -19.85
C THR A 165 9.51 -6.44 -18.39
N ILE A 166 10.76 -6.68 -17.98
CA ILE A 166 11.23 -6.32 -16.64
C ILE A 166 11.23 -4.79 -16.45
N ALA A 167 11.66 -4.02 -17.43
CA ALA A 167 11.60 -2.55 -17.39
C ALA A 167 10.13 -2.05 -17.26
N LYS A 168 9.19 -2.67 -18.00
CA LYS A 168 7.77 -2.39 -17.87
C LYS A 168 7.26 -2.73 -16.46
N LEU A 169 7.67 -3.86 -15.87
CA LEU A 169 7.33 -4.19 -14.50
C LEU A 169 7.87 -3.15 -13.50
N GLN A 170 9.13 -2.74 -13.64
CA GLN A 170 9.71 -1.70 -12.79
C GLN A 170 8.99 -0.36 -12.90
N SER A 171 8.47 -0.03 -14.11
CA SER A 171 7.73 1.20 -14.34
C SER A 171 6.38 1.27 -13.62
N LEU A 172 5.90 0.15 -13.04
CA LEU A 172 4.70 0.11 -12.21
C LEU A 172 4.73 1.14 -11.07
N LYS A 173 5.90 1.42 -10.53
CA LYS A 173 6.08 2.47 -9.51
C LYS A 173 5.70 3.87 -9.99
N ASN A 174 5.78 4.13 -11.30
CA ASN A 174 5.47 5.42 -11.92
C ASN A 174 3.97 5.58 -12.21
N ASN A 175 3.18 4.50 -12.11
CA ASN A 175 1.75 4.58 -12.37
C ASN A 175 1.05 5.40 -11.30
N ASN A 176 0.09 6.21 -11.74
CA ASN A 176 -0.62 7.13 -10.86
C ASN A 176 -1.83 6.45 -10.20
N ILE A 177 -2.04 6.81 -8.95
CA ILE A 177 -3.25 6.48 -8.18
C ILE A 177 -3.93 7.79 -7.81
N GLY A 178 -5.26 7.85 -8.00
CA GLY A 178 -6.05 8.99 -7.57
C GLY A 178 -6.12 9.06 -6.04
N VAL A 179 -5.86 10.22 -5.49
CA VAL A 179 -5.91 10.49 -4.05
C VAL A 179 -6.87 11.64 -3.79
N ILE A 180 -7.87 11.39 -2.96
CA ILE A 180 -8.78 12.40 -2.45
C ILE A 180 -8.22 12.89 -1.12
N GLU A 181 -7.82 14.15 -1.07
CA GLU A 181 -7.29 14.79 0.13
C GLU A 181 -8.40 15.63 0.78
N LEU A 182 -8.88 15.18 1.94
CA LEU A 182 -9.85 15.92 2.74
C LEU A 182 -9.17 17.09 3.44
N ASP A 183 -9.88 18.23 3.54
CA ASP A 183 -9.32 19.46 4.11
C ASP A 183 -9.09 19.34 5.61
N ALA A 184 -8.04 20.00 6.10
CA ALA A 184 -7.67 20.03 7.51
C ALA A 184 -8.71 20.71 8.42
N SER A 185 -9.56 21.56 7.86
CA SER A 185 -10.62 22.25 8.61
C SER A 185 -11.81 21.36 8.96
N LEU A 186 -11.90 20.16 8.33
CA LEU A 186 -12.96 19.19 8.63
C LEU A 186 -12.75 18.60 10.03
N ASP A 187 -13.84 18.50 10.77
CA ASP A 187 -13.87 17.79 12.05
C ASP A 187 -13.97 16.26 11.83
N ILE A 188 -13.74 15.52 12.90
CA ILE A 188 -13.74 14.04 12.86
C ILE A 188 -15.13 13.47 12.54
N GLU A 189 -16.22 14.14 12.94
CA GLU A 189 -17.59 13.70 12.69
C GLU A 189 -17.90 13.78 11.20
N THR A 190 -17.58 14.91 10.58
CA THR A 190 -17.74 15.11 9.13
C THR A 190 -16.90 14.11 8.33
N VAL A 191 -15.65 13.87 8.72
CA VAL A 191 -14.78 12.90 8.04
C VAL A 191 -15.33 11.47 8.19
N THR A 192 -15.87 11.12 9.36
CA THR A 192 -16.53 9.82 9.60
C THR A 192 -17.78 9.67 8.74
N ASP A 193 -18.58 10.70 8.61
CA ASP A 193 -19.77 10.72 7.75
C ASP A 193 -19.40 10.52 6.27
N ILE A 194 -18.38 11.21 5.80
CA ILE A 194 -17.83 11.03 4.44
C ILE A 194 -17.42 9.57 4.23
N PHE A 195 -16.67 9.01 5.18
CA PHE A 195 -16.22 7.61 5.11
C PHE A 195 -17.40 6.63 5.04
N ILE A 196 -18.41 6.79 5.90
CA ILE A 196 -19.62 5.92 5.93
C ILE A 196 -20.33 6.00 4.58
N ARG A 197 -20.53 7.19 4.03
CA ARG A 197 -21.24 7.39 2.74
C ARG A 197 -20.52 6.75 1.58
N ILE A 198 -19.18 6.83 1.53
CA ILE A 198 -18.37 6.24 0.47
C ILE A 198 -18.38 4.71 0.58
N ASN A 199 -18.33 4.16 1.80
CA ASN A 199 -18.24 2.73 2.06
C ASN A 199 -19.60 2.08 2.37
N SER A 200 -20.73 2.69 2.00
CA SER A 200 -22.08 2.24 2.33
C SER A 200 -22.43 0.79 1.98
N LYS A 201 -21.59 0.09 1.23
CA LYS A 201 -21.70 -1.35 0.90
C LYS A 201 -20.60 -2.23 1.53
N GLY A 202 -19.69 -1.65 2.34
CA GLY A 202 -18.59 -2.36 3.00
C GLY A 202 -18.81 -2.54 4.52
N THR A 203 -17.86 -3.17 5.19
CA THR A 203 -17.85 -3.25 6.65
C THR A 203 -17.51 -1.88 7.22
N VAL A 204 -18.49 -1.25 7.86
CA VAL A 204 -18.38 0.11 8.42
C VAL A 204 -17.38 0.12 9.58
N LEU A 205 -16.37 0.99 9.52
CA LEU A 205 -15.61 1.36 10.71
C LEU A 205 -16.52 2.12 11.67
N SER A 206 -16.50 1.78 12.94
CA SER A 206 -17.24 2.54 13.95
C SER A 206 -16.58 3.90 14.18
N GLN A 207 -17.34 4.87 14.70
CA GLN A 207 -16.75 6.15 15.16
C GLN A 207 -15.64 5.92 16.19
N ALA A 208 -15.78 4.86 17.01
CA ALA A 208 -14.78 4.47 17.98
C ALA A 208 -13.48 4.02 17.31
N ASP A 209 -13.54 3.17 16.28
CA ASP A 209 -12.35 2.73 15.54
C ASP A 209 -11.60 3.91 14.90
N PHE A 210 -12.36 4.89 14.38
CA PHE A 210 -11.78 6.09 13.79
C PHE A 210 -11.18 7.02 14.84
N ALA A 211 -11.86 7.23 15.97
CA ALA A 211 -11.33 8.00 17.08
C ALA A 211 -10.08 7.37 17.69
N MET A 212 -10.07 6.04 17.85
CA MET A 212 -8.90 5.28 18.31
C MET A 212 -7.73 5.38 17.32
N SER A 213 -8.01 5.33 16.02
CA SER A 213 -7.00 5.56 14.98
C SER A 213 -6.36 6.96 15.10
N LYS A 214 -7.17 7.99 15.38
CA LYS A 214 -6.68 9.35 15.59
C LYS A 214 -5.83 9.45 16.86
N ILE A 215 -6.24 8.81 17.95
CA ILE A 215 -5.49 8.79 19.22
C ILE A 215 -4.17 8.01 19.05
N SER A 216 -4.20 6.86 18.36
CA SER A 216 -3.02 6.03 18.14
C SER A 216 -1.97 6.66 17.21
N SER A 217 -2.39 7.53 16.30
CA SER A 217 -1.47 8.30 15.45
C SER A 217 -0.77 9.43 16.20
N ASN A 218 -1.20 9.73 17.42
CA ASN A 218 -0.64 10.79 18.26
C ASN A 218 0.18 10.20 19.41
N GLU A 219 1.46 9.97 19.16
CA GLU A 219 2.42 9.43 20.15
C GLU A 219 2.47 10.23 21.46
N ARG A 220 2.11 11.52 21.40
CA ARG A 220 2.16 12.44 22.54
C ARG A 220 1.04 12.21 23.57
N TYR A 221 -0.07 11.60 23.18
CA TYR A 221 -1.18 11.26 24.08
C TYR A 221 -1.19 9.78 24.48
N GLY A 222 -0.06 9.10 24.38
CA GLY A 222 0.08 7.71 24.81
C GLY A 222 -0.51 6.71 23.83
N GLY A 223 -0.49 7.02 22.54
CA GLY A 223 -0.94 6.13 21.47
C GLY A 223 -0.34 4.73 21.57
N ASP A 224 0.94 4.62 21.96
CA ASP A 224 1.62 3.35 22.23
C ASP A 224 1.05 2.58 23.43
N ILE A 225 0.60 3.29 24.48
CA ILE A 225 0.00 2.68 25.67
C ILE A 225 -1.38 2.12 25.31
N ILE A 226 -2.17 2.89 24.56
CA ILE A 226 -3.51 2.48 24.12
C ILE A 226 -3.41 1.28 23.18
N ARG A 227 -2.46 1.26 22.24
CA ARG A 227 -2.17 0.10 21.38
C ARG A 227 -1.89 -1.16 22.21
N LYS A 228 -0.95 -1.07 23.13
CA LYS A 228 -0.57 -2.21 24.01
C LYS A 228 -1.72 -2.69 24.89
N THR A 229 -2.65 -1.79 25.26
CA THR A 229 -3.80 -2.15 26.09
C THR A 229 -4.89 -2.85 25.27
N VAL A 230 -5.12 -2.43 24.02
CA VAL A 230 -6.09 -3.07 23.12
C VAL A 230 -5.58 -4.44 22.63
N ASP A 231 -4.27 -4.60 22.42
CA ASP A 231 -3.65 -5.88 22.06
C ASP A 231 -3.67 -6.90 23.21
N TYR A 232 -4.01 -6.48 24.44
CA TYR A 232 -4.06 -7.34 25.64
C TYR A 232 -5.48 -7.88 25.93
N PHE A 233 -6.53 -7.35 25.33
CA PHE A 233 -7.92 -7.78 25.45
C PHE A 233 -8.43 -8.39 24.14
#